data_2aabd2be23584e7ae3c64aa2fd47f46a
#
_entry.id   2aabd2be23584e7ae3c64aa2fd47f46a
#
_cell.length_a   1.000
_cell.length_b   1.000
_cell.length_c   1.000
_cell.angle_alpha   90.00
_cell.angle_beta   90.00
_cell.angle_gamma   90.00
#
_symmetry.space_group_name_H-M   'P 1'
#
loop_
_entity.id
_entity.type
_entity.pdbx_description
1 polymer ?
#
loop_
_entity_poly.entity_id
_entity_poly.type
_entity_poly.pdbx_seq_one_letter_code
_entity_poly.pdbx_strand_id
1 'polypeptide(L)'
;GDHRDLHSFPTRRSSDLIGAAKANRRAGNHLIASGIEHPAIINTMRYLEEEGFRVTFLPVDRYGRISLDALKDALCEDTILVSVMYVNNEVGSVQPIQEAASMVKAYNKNILFHVDAVQGFGKYHIYPKRLKVDMCSISGHKIHGPKGIGVLYIDEHVKIKPIVFGGEQQKNVRSGTENVPGIAGIGLAAKMIYENLDEKVAAMRAMKEHFIEGVKQIPDTTIHGLYDETSAPHIISVGFAGIRSEVLLHALEDKGIYVSSGSACASNHPQISGVLKGIGAGQQFLDATLRFSLSEFNTMEEIDYTLDTLYNIVPMLRKYTRH
;
A
#
# COMPACT_ATOMS: atom_id res chain seq x y z
N GLY A 1 15.08 -12.37 -16.59
CA GLY A 1 14.90 -10.94 -16.76
C GLY A 1 16.19 -10.21 -16.42
N ASP A 2 16.44 -9.10 -17.05
CA ASP A 2 17.64 -8.31 -16.90
C ASP A 2 17.69 -7.69 -15.50
N HIS A 3 18.58 -8.18 -14.62
CA HIS A 3 18.74 -7.73 -13.23
C HIS A 3 19.43 -6.37 -13.09
N ARG A 4 19.73 -5.67 -14.19
CA ARG A 4 20.51 -4.43 -14.21
C ARG A 4 19.80 -3.22 -13.65
N ASP A 5 18.47 -3.28 -13.52
CA ASP A 5 17.63 -2.14 -13.13
C ASP A 5 17.11 -2.24 -11.67
N LEU A 6 17.58 -3.23 -10.88
CA LEU A 6 17.16 -3.41 -9.50
C LEU A 6 18.21 -2.85 -8.51
N HIS A 7 17.75 -2.00 -7.62
CA HIS A 7 18.55 -1.42 -6.54
C HIS A 7 18.00 -1.86 -5.19
N SER A 8 18.86 -2.33 -4.28
CA SER A 8 18.48 -2.73 -2.93
C SER A 8 18.64 -1.58 -1.95
N PHE A 9 17.60 -1.29 -1.17
CA PHE A 9 17.59 -0.19 -0.21
C PHE A 9 16.99 -0.64 1.13
N PRO A 10 17.45 -0.10 2.28
CA PRO A 10 16.57 -0.01 3.43
C PRO A 10 15.35 0.82 3.02
N THR A 11 14.16 0.31 3.24
CA THR A 11 12.86 0.85 2.82
C THR A 11 12.77 2.38 2.93
N ARG A 12 13.00 3.11 1.85
CA ARG A 12 12.83 4.56 1.81
C ARG A 12 12.27 4.99 0.46
N ARG A 13 10.97 4.77 0.27
CA ARG A 13 10.17 5.30 -0.86
C ARG A 13 10.35 6.81 -1.04
N SER A 14 10.56 7.54 0.08
CA SER A 14 10.76 8.98 0.07
C SER A 14 12.02 9.43 -0.67
N SER A 15 13.14 8.71 -0.54
CA SER A 15 14.40 9.11 -1.20
C SER A 15 14.30 9.08 -2.72
N ASP A 16 13.55 8.13 -3.23
CA ASP A 16 13.44 7.85 -4.64
C ASP A 16 12.60 8.93 -5.33
N LEU A 17 11.47 9.29 -4.72
CA LEU A 17 10.60 10.36 -5.20
C LEU A 17 11.27 11.73 -5.11
N ILE A 18 11.96 12.02 -4.00
CA ILE A 18 12.71 13.27 -3.83
C ILE A 18 13.82 13.36 -4.88
N GLY A 19 14.58 12.28 -5.07
CA GLY A 19 15.65 12.22 -6.04
C GLY A 19 15.17 12.41 -7.48
N ALA A 20 14.07 11.75 -7.85
CA ALA A 20 13.44 11.86 -9.15
C ALA A 20 12.86 13.26 -9.40
N ALA A 21 12.10 13.82 -8.44
CA ALA A 21 11.56 15.16 -8.56
C ALA A 21 12.66 16.22 -8.73
N LYS A 22 13.70 16.19 -7.87
CA LYS A 22 14.83 17.13 -7.95
C LYS A 22 15.67 16.96 -9.24
N ALA A 23 15.77 15.74 -9.81
CA ALA A 23 16.48 15.52 -11.06
C ALA A 23 15.74 16.11 -12.27
N ASN A 24 14.41 16.12 -12.23
CA ASN A 24 13.57 16.52 -13.34
C ASN A 24 12.97 17.94 -13.19
N ARG A 25 13.35 18.69 -12.16
CA ARG A 25 12.82 20.05 -11.86
C ARG A 25 12.91 21.05 -13.02
N ARG A 26 13.86 20.87 -13.94
CA ARG A 26 13.98 21.75 -15.12
C ARG A 26 12.90 21.49 -16.18
N ALA A 27 12.27 20.32 -16.15
CA ALA A 27 11.19 19.97 -17.06
C ALA A 27 9.81 20.39 -16.53
N GLY A 28 9.69 20.69 -15.24
CA GLY A 28 8.47 21.12 -14.60
C GLY A 28 8.55 21.01 -13.07
N ASN A 29 7.50 21.47 -12.41
CA ASN A 29 7.42 21.48 -10.94
C ASN A 29 6.15 20.84 -10.37
N HIS A 30 5.36 20.15 -11.21
CA HIS A 30 4.12 19.55 -10.79
C HIS A 30 4.25 18.04 -10.57
N LEU A 31 3.74 17.58 -9.42
CA LEU A 31 3.70 16.18 -8.99
C LEU A 31 2.25 15.79 -8.73
N ILE A 32 1.91 14.56 -9.05
CA ILE A 32 0.58 13.99 -8.78
C ILE A 32 0.75 12.73 -7.92
N ALA A 33 -0.10 12.57 -6.90
CA ALA A 33 -0.18 11.33 -6.11
C ALA A 33 -1.62 10.97 -5.80
N SER A 34 -1.92 9.70 -5.50
CA SER A 34 -3.24 9.37 -4.99
C SER A 34 -3.44 9.93 -3.57
N GLY A 35 -4.68 10.30 -3.22
CA GLY A 35 -4.99 10.85 -1.89
C GLY A 35 -4.95 9.79 -0.76
N ILE A 36 -4.79 8.53 -1.10
CA ILE A 36 -4.76 7.40 -0.16
C ILE A 36 -3.43 6.67 -0.13
N GLU A 37 -2.36 7.31 -0.58
CA GLU A 37 -1.01 6.74 -0.50
C GLU A 37 -0.59 6.44 0.95
N HIS A 38 0.38 5.54 1.08
CA HIS A 38 1.02 5.33 2.37
C HIS A 38 1.66 6.63 2.90
N PRO A 39 1.67 6.88 4.23
CA PRO A 39 2.27 8.09 4.81
C PRO A 39 3.68 8.41 4.32
N ALA A 40 4.48 7.39 3.98
CA ALA A 40 5.81 7.59 3.39
C ALA A 40 5.78 8.35 2.05
N ILE A 41 4.73 8.21 1.25
CA ILE A 41 4.53 8.96 0.01
C ILE A 41 3.87 10.30 0.29
N ILE A 42 2.77 10.33 1.06
CA ILE A 42 2.06 11.57 1.42
C ILE A 42 3.00 12.59 2.05
N ASN A 43 3.78 12.18 3.06
CA ASN A 43 4.70 13.08 3.74
C ASN A 43 5.86 13.52 2.83
N THR A 44 6.30 12.64 1.91
CA THR A 44 7.29 13.01 0.90
C THR A 44 6.75 14.05 -0.08
N MET A 45 5.51 13.92 -0.53
CA MET A 45 4.88 14.89 -1.41
C MET A 45 4.71 16.24 -0.70
N ARG A 46 4.29 16.26 0.57
CA ARG A 46 4.21 17.48 1.38
C ARG A 46 5.58 18.16 1.57
N TYR A 47 6.62 17.37 1.87
CA TYR A 47 7.98 17.89 1.91
C TYR A 47 8.39 18.53 0.57
N LEU A 48 8.03 17.93 -0.55
CA LEU A 48 8.31 18.49 -1.87
C LEU A 48 7.50 19.78 -2.14
N GLU A 49 6.28 19.92 -1.57
CA GLU A 49 5.55 21.20 -1.59
C GLU A 49 6.33 22.30 -0.87
N GLU A 50 6.90 22.02 0.32
CA GLU A 50 7.77 22.95 1.06
C GLU A 50 9.03 23.31 0.26
N GLU A 51 9.53 22.39 -0.56
CA GLU A 51 10.66 22.61 -1.48
C GLU A 51 10.26 23.37 -2.78
N GLY A 52 8.99 23.80 -2.90
CA GLY A 52 8.48 24.62 -4.00
C GLY A 52 8.01 23.82 -5.23
N PHE A 53 7.66 22.55 -5.07
CA PHE A 53 6.89 21.81 -6.05
C PHE A 53 5.38 22.01 -5.81
N ARG A 54 4.59 21.95 -6.86
CA ARG A 54 3.13 21.91 -6.78
C ARG A 54 2.69 20.43 -6.74
N VAL A 55 1.88 20.05 -5.77
CA VAL A 55 1.37 18.68 -5.64
C VAL A 55 -0.15 18.65 -5.81
N THR A 56 -0.63 17.71 -6.59
CA THR A 56 -2.07 17.39 -6.71
C THR A 56 -2.31 15.99 -6.15
N PHE A 57 -3.16 15.90 -5.13
CA PHE A 57 -3.64 14.63 -4.62
C PHE A 57 -4.95 14.25 -5.31
N LEU A 58 -4.96 13.12 -6.01
CA LEU A 58 -6.14 12.62 -6.71
C LEU A 58 -7.18 12.12 -5.71
N PRO A 59 -8.44 12.51 -5.86
CA PRO A 59 -9.52 11.92 -5.08
C PRO A 59 -9.71 10.44 -5.45
N VAL A 60 -10.33 9.71 -4.54
CA VAL A 60 -10.72 8.32 -4.74
C VAL A 60 -12.23 8.17 -4.58
N ASP A 61 -12.77 7.12 -5.17
CA ASP A 61 -14.15 6.73 -4.98
C ASP A 61 -14.37 6.07 -3.59
N ARG A 62 -15.61 5.71 -3.29
CA ARG A 62 -15.98 5.01 -2.05
C ARG A 62 -15.29 3.66 -1.84
N TYR A 63 -14.70 3.12 -2.88
CA TYR A 63 -13.96 1.85 -2.85
C TYR A 63 -12.45 2.05 -2.74
N GLY A 64 -11.98 3.31 -2.74
CA GLY A 64 -10.58 3.66 -2.65
C GLY A 64 -9.83 3.51 -3.99
N ARG A 65 -10.51 3.68 -5.13
CA ARG A 65 -9.88 3.73 -6.46
C ARG A 65 -9.77 5.16 -6.95
N ILE A 66 -8.64 5.50 -7.56
CA ILE A 66 -8.48 6.80 -8.22
C ILE A 66 -9.42 6.92 -9.42
N SER A 67 -9.88 8.13 -9.67
CA SER A 67 -10.58 8.46 -10.91
C SER A 67 -9.57 8.72 -12.03
N LEU A 68 -9.69 7.99 -13.14
CA LEU A 68 -8.87 8.23 -14.34
C LEU A 68 -9.20 9.60 -14.98
N ASP A 69 -10.44 10.05 -14.90
CA ASP A 69 -10.83 11.38 -15.35
C ASP A 69 -10.15 12.47 -14.51
N ALA A 70 -10.15 12.32 -13.16
CA ALA A 70 -9.43 13.24 -12.29
C ALA A 70 -7.91 13.25 -12.56
N LEU A 71 -7.32 12.08 -12.88
CA LEU A 71 -5.92 12.01 -13.30
C LEU A 71 -5.70 12.78 -14.61
N LYS A 72 -6.58 12.57 -15.60
CA LYS A 72 -6.51 13.26 -16.89
C LYS A 72 -6.58 14.78 -16.73
N ASP A 73 -7.50 15.25 -15.90
CA ASP A 73 -7.71 16.69 -15.65
C ASP A 73 -6.55 17.32 -14.84
N ALA A 74 -5.87 16.53 -14.00
CA ALA A 74 -4.72 16.98 -13.23
C ALA A 74 -3.43 17.10 -14.06
N LEU A 75 -3.30 16.35 -15.17
CA LEU A 75 -2.12 16.38 -16.03
C LEU A 75 -1.97 17.75 -16.71
N CYS A 76 -0.78 18.31 -16.66
CA CYS A 76 -0.43 19.57 -17.32
C CYS A 76 1.00 19.54 -17.83
N GLU A 77 1.41 20.56 -18.59
CA GLU A 77 2.74 20.67 -19.18
C GLU A 77 3.87 20.59 -18.15
N ASP A 78 3.62 21.13 -16.94
CA ASP A 78 4.57 21.11 -15.82
C ASP A 78 4.63 19.78 -15.06
N THR A 79 3.78 18.81 -15.39
CA THR A 79 3.76 17.52 -14.69
C THR A 79 5.02 16.71 -15.01
N ILE A 80 5.77 16.31 -13.98
CA ILE A 80 7.01 15.53 -14.12
C ILE A 80 6.95 14.15 -13.48
N LEU A 81 6.04 13.93 -12.52
CA LEU A 81 5.95 12.69 -11.77
C LEU A 81 4.51 12.42 -11.34
N VAL A 82 4.08 11.18 -11.52
CA VAL A 82 2.84 10.62 -10.99
C VAL A 82 3.17 9.43 -10.12
N SER A 83 2.65 9.38 -8.90
CA SER A 83 2.84 8.26 -7.95
C SER A 83 1.50 7.68 -7.54
N VAL A 84 1.30 6.39 -7.78
CA VAL A 84 0.07 5.67 -7.42
C VAL A 84 0.44 4.33 -6.79
N MET A 85 -0.07 4.04 -5.59
CA MET A 85 0.14 2.73 -4.99
C MET A 85 -0.59 1.63 -5.78
N TYR A 86 -0.03 0.42 -5.83
CA TYR A 86 -0.68 -0.71 -6.52
C TYR A 86 -1.90 -1.21 -5.76
N VAL A 87 -1.73 -1.42 -4.46
CA VAL A 87 -2.77 -1.89 -3.53
C VAL A 87 -2.78 -1.00 -2.30
N ASN A 88 -3.94 -0.51 -1.91
CA ASN A 88 -4.07 0.24 -0.66
C ASN A 88 -3.92 -0.69 0.55
N ASN A 89 -3.08 -0.29 1.49
CA ASN A 89 -2.71 -1.08 2.66
C ASN A 89 -3.78 -1.15 3.76
N GLU A 90 -4.84 -0.36 3.69
CA GLU A 90 -5.91 -0.31 4.70
C GLU A 90 -7.19 -1.00 4.22
N VAL A 91 -7.63 -0.71 2.99
CA VAL A 91 -8.90 -1.21 2.45
C VAL A 91 -8.74 -2.24 1.33
N GLY A 92 -7.50 -2.50 0.90
CA GLY A 92 -7.22 -3.54 -0.11
C GLY A 92 -7.68 -3.17 -1.53
N SER A 93 -7.98 -1.91 -1.82
CA SER A 93 -8.32 -1.47 -3.18
C SER A 93 -7.12 -1.60 -4.11
N VAL A 94 -7.33 -2.17 -5.28
CA VAL A 94 -6.34 -2.30 -6.35
C VAL A 94 -6.53 -1.15 -7.33
N GLN A 95 -5.46 -0.41 -7.61
CA GLN A 95 -5.52 0.75 -8.48
C GLN A 95 -5.39 0.37 -9.96
N PRO A 96 -6.00 1.12 -10.88
CA PRO A 96 -5.95 0.87 -12.32
C PRO A 96 -4.59 1.32 -12.90
N ILE A 97 -3.51 0.63 -12.48
CA ILE A 97 -2.13 1.06 -12.78
C ILE A 97 -1.84 1.07 -14.28
N GLN A 98 -2.27 0.04 -15.02
CA GLN A 98 -1.99 -0.06 -16.45
C GLN A 98 -2.66 1.06 -17.24
N GLU A 99 -3.91 1.35 -16.92
CA GLU A 99 -4.71 2.42 -17.55
C GLU A 99 -4.13 3.79 -17.19
N ALA A 100 -3.85 4.02 -15.91
CA ALA A 100 -3.25 5.26 -15.42
C ALA A 100 -1.87 5.52 -16.06
N ALA A 101 -0.97 4.53 -16.05
CA ALA A 101 0.33 4.66 -16.67
C ALA A 101 0.23 4.88 -18.18
N SER A 102 -0.67 4.18 -18.88
CA SER A 102 -0.88 4.36 -20.30
C SER A 102 -1.39 5.76 -20.63
N MET A 103 -2.31 6.30 -19.83
CA MET A 103 -2.82 7.66 -19.97
C MET A 103 -1.71 8.70 -19.76
N VAL A 104 -0.92 8.57 -18.71
CA VAL A 104 0.21 9.48 -18.42
C VAL A 104 1.22 9.46 -19.57
N LYS A 105 1.59 8.26 -20.05
CA LYS A 105 2.57 8.11 -21.16
C LYS A 105 2.02 8.59 -22.50
N ALA A 106 0.72 8.52 -22.71
CA ALA A 106 0.07 9.08 -23.90
C ALA A 106 0.04 10.62 -23.85
N TYR A 107 -0.14 11.22 -22.66
CA TYR A 107 -0.08 12.67 -22.49
C TYR A 107 1.34 13.21 -22.71
N ASN A 108 2.33 12.65 -21.98
CA ASN A 108 3.75 12.96 -22.16
C ASN A 108 4.61 11.77 -21.69
N LYS A 109 5.34 11.14 -22.62
CA LYS A 109 6.20 9.98 -22.33
C LYS A 109 7.30 10.24 -21.31
N ASN A 110 7.68 11.51 -21.09
CA ASN A 110 8.75 11.91 -20.18
C ASN A 110 8.26 12.08 -18.74
N ILE A 111 6.95 12.11 -18.48
CA ILE A 111 6.42 12.10 -17.10
C ILE A 111 6.75 10.74 -16.47
N LEU A 112 7.42 10.77 -15.32
CA LEU A 112 7.75 9.56 -14.59
C LEU A 112 6.50 8.99 -13.91
N PHE A 113 6.30 7.67 -14.04
CA PHE A 113 5.23 6.95 -13.35
C PHE A 113 5.83 6.02 -12.29
N HIS A 114 5.60 6.34 -11.02
CA HIS A 114 6.04 5.57 -9.86
C HIS A 114 4.89 4.75 -9.30
N VAL A 115 5.19 3.50 -8.92
CA VAL A 115 4.25 2.60 -8.25
C VAL A 115 4.80 2.15 -6.90
N ASP A 116 4.06 2.43 -5.81
CA ASP A 116 4.27 1.74 -4.55
C ASP A 116 3.63 0.36 -4.62
N ALA A 117 4.43 -0.66 -4.92
CA ALA A 117 3.99 -2.04 -5.05
C ALA A 117 4.15 -2.87 -3.77
N VAL A 118 4.38 -2.24 -2.62
CA VAL A 118 4.68 -2.92 -1.35
C VAL A 118 3.59 -3.91 -0.94
N GLN A 119 2.33 -3.61 -1.20
CA GLN A 119 1.21 -4.51 -0.93
C GLN A 119 0.83 -5.39 -2.14
N GLY A 120 1.27 -5.02 -3.34
CA GLY A 120 0.98 -5.78 -4.57
C GLY A 120 2.00 -6.87 -4.87
N PHE A 121 3.28 -6.64 -4.53
CA PHE A 121 4.36 -7.61 -4.79
C PHE A 121 4.17 -8.89 -3.98
N GLY A 122 4.28 -10.04 -4.65
CA GLY A 122 3.98 -11.34 -4.06
C GLY A 122 2.49 -11.65 -3.87
N LYS A 123 1.60 -10.85 -4.49
CA LYS A 123 0.16 -11.10 -4.62
C LYS A 123 -0.31 -10.98 -6.06
N TYR A 124 0.45 -10.26 -6.88
CA TYR A 124 0.21 -10.04 -8.30
C TYR A 124 1.50 -10.24 -9.09
N HIS A 125 1.38 -10.67 -10.36
CA HIS A 125 2.48 -10.69 -11.31
C HIS A 125 2.74 -9.26 -11.79
N ILE A 126 3.76 -8.60 -11.25
CA ILE A 126 4.10 -7.21 -11.57
C ILE A 126 5.27 -7.19 -12.56
N TYR A 127 5.01 -6.69 -13.75
CA TYR A 127 5.98 -6.51 -14.83
C TYR A 127 6.10 -5.01 -15.16
N PRO A 128 6.98 -4.23 -14.52
CA PRO A 128 7.01 -2.78 -14.63
C PRO A 128 7.06 -2.28 -16.08
N LYS A 129 7.91 -2.88 -16.94
CA LYS A 129 8.01 -2.51 -18.36
C LYS A 129 6.69 -2.72 -19.13
N ARG A 130 5.97 -3.82 -18.86
CA ARG A 130 4.65 -4.07 -19.50
C ARG A 130 3.59 -3.09 -19.02
N LEU A 131 3.66 -2.70 -17.75
CA LEU A 131 2.78 -1.71 -17.13
C LEU A 131 3.16 -0.26 -17.46
N LYS A 132 4.27 -0.03 -18.19
CA LYS A 132 4.82 1.31 -18.48
C LYS A 132 5.17 2.10 -17.20
N VAL A 133 5.63 1.41 -16.17
CA VAL A 133 6.04 1.96 -14.89
C VAL A 133 7.54 2.22 -14.93
N ASP A 134 7.95 3.44 -14.58
CA ASP A 134 9.35 3.86 -14.60
C ASP A 134 10.07 3.55 -13.29
N MET A 135 9.35 3.57 -12.17
CA MET A 135 9.87 3.26 -10.85
C MET A 135 8.87 2.41 -10.06
N CYS A 136 9.35 1.39 -9.37
CA CYS A 136 8.49 0.51 -8.57
C CYS A 136 9.15 0.16 -7.23
N SER A 137 8.50 0.51 -6.13
CA SER A 137 9.00 0.31 -4.77
C SER A 137 8.44 -0.96 -4.14
N ILE A 138 9.29 -1.78 -3.54
CA ILE A 138 8.98 -3.05 -2.90
C ILE A 138 9.64 -3.10 -1.52
N SER A 139 9.00 -3.75 -0.53
CA SER A 139 9.53 -3.94 0.82
C SER A 139 9.61 -5.43 1.20
N GLY A 140 10.79 -5.87 1.65
CA GLY A 140 11.04 -7.28 1.96
C GLY A 140 10.16 -7.84 3.08
N HIS A 141 9.90 -7.05 4.13
CA HIS A 141 9.09 -7.48 5.28
C HIS A 141 7.59 -7.71 4.95
N LYS A 142 7.12 -7.36 3.76
CA LYS A 142 5.75 -7.63 3.29
C LYS A 142 5.62 -8.94 2.52
N ILE A 143 6.75 -9.58 2.25
CA ILE A 143 6.84 -10.90 1.60
C ILE A 143 7.64 -11.87 2.48
N HIS A 144 7.56 -11.74 3.80
CA HIS A 144 8.27 -12.57 4.79
C HIS A 144 9.81 -12.54 4.68
N GLY A 145 10.36 -11.55 3.98
CA GLY A 145 11.78 -11.28 3.92
C GLY A 145 12.29 -10.45 5.12
N PRO A 146 13.61 -10.21 5.22
CA PRO A 146 14.18 -9.45 6.32
C PRO A 146 13.61 -8.03 6.42
N LYS A 147 13.50 -7.52 7.66
CA LYS A 147 13.16 -6.11 7.92
C LYS A 147 14.32 -5.21 7.51
N GLY A 148 14.03 -3.95 7.17
CA GLY A 148 15.05 -2.96 6.84
C GLY A 148 15.64 -3.09 5.43
N ILE A 149 15.11 -3.98 4.60
CA ILE A 149 15.50 -4.13 3.20
C ILE A 149 14.30 -3.96 2.26
N GLY A 150 14.52 -3.33 1.12
CA GLY A 150 13.56 -3.17 0.05
C GLY A 150 14.26 -3.12 -1.31
N VAL A 151 13.49 -3.11 -2.36
CA VAL A 151 13.96 -3.00 -3.74
C VAL A 151 13.24 -1.84 -4.42
N LEU A 152 13.99 -1.07 -5.18
CA LEU A 152 13.47 -0.10 -6.13
C LEU A 152 13.85 -0.57 -7.54
N TYR A 153 12.85 -0.82 -8.36
CA TYR A 153 13.03 -0.90 -9.81
C TYR A 153 13.10 0.52 -10.37
N ILE A 154 14.08 0.78 -11.20
CA ILE A 154 14.26 2.04 -11.92
C ILE A 154 14.51 1.70 -13.38
N ASP A 155 13.71 2.23 -14.30
CA ASP A 155 13.96 2.10 -15.73
C ASP A 155 15.21 2.93 -16.13
N GLU A 156 15.96 2.46 -17.12
CA GLU A 156 17.27 3.01 -17.50
C GLU A 156 17.25 4.49 -17.95
N HIS A 157 16.10 4.99 -18.41
CA HIS A 157 15.97 6.39 -18.83
C HIS A 157 15.69 7.35 -17.65
N VAL A 158 15.38 6.82 -16.46
CA VAL A 158 15.01 7.63 -15.29
C VAL A 158 16.25 8.29 -14.69
N LYS A 159 16.19 9.59 -14.52
CA LYS A 159 17.21 10.36 -13.82
C LYS A 159 16.82 10.56 -12.36
N ILE A 160 17.69 10.14 -11.45
CA ILE A 160 17.55 10.35 -10.01
C ILE A 160 18.78 11.08 -9.47
N LYS A 161 18.56 12.14 -8.69
CA LYS A 161 19.62 12.76 -7.90
C LYS A 161 19.76 11.97 -6.59
N PRO A 162 20.99 11.59 -6.20
CA PRO A 162 21.21 10.97 -4.91
C PRO A 162 20.84 11.95 -3.78
N ILE A 163 20.27 11.42 -2.70
CA ILE A 163 20.01 12.17 -1.46
C ILE A 163 20.82 11.62 -0.29
N VAL A 164 21.49 10.49 -0.47
CA VAL A 164 22.46 9.91 0.46
C VAL A 164 23.82 9.91 -0.25
N PHE A 165 24.71 10.76 0.21
CA PHE A 165 26.00 10.99 -0.42
C PHE A 165 27.09 10.09 0.17
N GLY A 166 28.15 9.81 -0.61
CA GLY A 166 29.30 8.99 -0.23
C GLY A 166 30.01 8.41 -1.44
N GLY A 167 30.28 7.11 -1.42
CA GLY A 167 30.88 6.37 -2.54
C GLY A 167 29.88 6.12 -3.69
N GLU A 168 30.33 5.40 -4.71
CA GLU A 168 29.57 5.18 -5.95
C GLU A 168 28.64 3.95 -5.91
N GLN A 169 28.26 3.48 -4.71
CA GLN A 169 27.40 2.30 -4.57
C GLN A 169 26.04 2.52 -5.24
N GLN A 170 25.39 1.45 -5.65
CA GLN A 170 24.09 1.48 -6.33
C GLN A 170 24.06 2.44 -7.54
N LYS A 171 25.12 2.43 -8.36
CA LYS A 171 25.24 3.33 -9.54
C LYS A 171 25.04 4.82 -9.18
N ASN A 172 25.59 5.27 -8.07
CA ASN A 172 25.43 6.65 -7.54
C ASN A 172 24.00 7.05 -7.14
N VAL A 173 23.04 6.13 -7.08
CA VAL A 173 21.69 6.46 -6.60
C VAL A 173 21.65 6.56 -5.07
N ARG A 174 22.40 5.69 -4.39
CA ARG A 174 22.45 5.68 -2.93
C ARG A 174 23.77 5.12 -2.44
N SER A 175 24.56 5.94 -1.77
CA SER A 175 25.86 5.56 -1.20
C SER A 175 25.71 4.72 0.09
N GLY A 176 26.70 3.90 0.38
CA GLY A 176 26.84 3.05 1.55
C GLY A 176 27.01 1.57 1.19
N THR A 177 27.77 0.86 2.02
CA THR A 177 28.04 -0.58 1.84
C THR A 177 26.72 -1.35 1.71
N GLU A 178 26.69 -2.26 0.76
CA GLU A 178 25.49 -3.07 0.47
C GLU A 178 25.22 -4.05 1.60
N ASN A 179 23.95 -4.16 2.00
CA ASN A 179 23.49 -5.16 2.95
C ASN A 179 23.32 -6.52 2.26
N VAL A 180 24.43 -7.18 1.95
CA VAL A 180 24.44 -8.46 1.21
C VAL A 180 23.53 -9.52 1.84
N PRO A 181 23.54 -9.75 3.19
CA PRO A 181 22.61 -10.70 3.81
C PRO A 181 21.13 -10.32 3.58
N GLY A 182 20.80 -9.04 3.70
CA GLY A 182 19.44 -8.56 3.45
C GLY A 182 19.02 -8.72 1.97
N ILE A 183 19.94 -8.47 1.04
CA ILE A 183 19.73 -8.64 -0.40
C ILE A 183 19.47 -10.12 -0.73
N ALA A 184 20.30 -11.02 -0.20
CA ALA A 184 20.11 -12.46 -0.38
C ALA A 184 18.76 -12.92 0.23
N GLY A 185 18.42 -12.42 1.42
CA GLY A 185 17.18 -12.76 2.11
C GLY A 185 15.93 -12.29 1.37
N ILE A 186 15.91 -11.06 0.82
CA ILE A 186 14.76 -10.58 0.03
C ILE A 186 14.67 -11.32 -1.30
N GLY A 187 15.80 -11.67 -1.91
CA GLY A 187 15.84 -12.49 -3.13
C GLY A 187 15.23 -13.87 -2.93
N LEU A 188 15.58 -14.53 -1.82
CA LEU A 188 15.00 -15.83 -1.45
C LEU A 188 13.50 -15.69 -1.16
N ALA A 189 13.09 -14.71 -0.37
CA ALA A 189 11.68 -14.46 -0.07
C ALA A 189 10.87 -14.20 -1.34
N ALA A 190 11.40 -13.40 -2.28
CA ALA A 190 10.76 -13.17 -3.56
C ALA A 190 10.62 -14.47 -4.37
N LYS A 191 11.66 -15.31 -4.41
CA LYS A 191 11.56 -16.62 -5.06
C LYS A 191 10.44 -17.45 -4.44
N MET A 192 10.45 -17.62 -3.11
CA MET A 192 9.48 -18.45 -2.39
C MET A 192 8.04 -17.96 -2.54
N ILE A 193 7.80 -16.65 -2.50
CA ILE A 193 6.43 -16.11 -2.60
C ILE A 193 5.85 -16.31 -4.01
N TYR A 194 6.69 -16.26 -5.05
CA TYR A 194 6.26 -16.46 -6.43
C TYR A 194 6.18 -17.94 -6.86
N GLU A 195 6.74 -18.87 -6.08
CA GLU A 195 6.49 -20.29 -6.26
C GLU A 195 5.00 -20.58 -5.96
N ASN A 196 4.26 -21.08 -6.95
CA ASN A 196 2.82 -21.36 -6.86
C ASN A 196 1.97 -20.15 -6.42
N LEU A 197 2.32 -18.94 -6.91
CA LEU A 197 1.66 -17.69 -6.51
C LEU A 197 0.15 -17.75 -6.70
N ASP A 198 -0.31 -18.24 -7.84
CA ASP A 198 -1.74 -18.26 -8.17
C ASP A 198 -2.55 -19.17 -7.22
N GLU A 199 -1.97 -20.30 -6.80
CA GLU A 199 -2.58 -21.20 -5.80
C GLU A 199 -2.65 -20.53 -4.42
N LYS A 200 -1.59 -19.86 -3.98
CA LYS A 200 -1.55 -19.11 -2.74
C LYS A 200 -2.56 -17.96 -2.73
N VAL A 201 -2.67 -17.25 -3.83
CA VAL A 201 -3.64 -16.16 -3.99
C VAL A 201 -5.07 -16.71 -3.98
N ALA A 202 -5.34 -17.84 -4.65
CA ALA A 202 -6.65 -18.48 -4.63
C ALA A 202 -7.05 -18.92 -3.21
N ALA A 203 -6.12 -19.50 -2.43
CA ALA A 203 -6.36 -19.88 -1.05
C ALA A 203 -6.69 -18.66 -0.17
N MET A 204 -5.91 -17.56 -0.29
CA MET A 204 -6.21 -16.33 0.44
C MET A 204 -7.57 -15.73 0.05
N ARG A 205 -7.98 -15.81 -1.22
CA ARG A 205 -9.30 -15.35 -1.66
C ARG A 205 -10.42 -16.17 -1.03
N ALA A 206 -10.30 -17.49 -1.03
CA ALA A 206 -11.29 -18.37 -0.40
C ALA A 206 -11.45 -18.06 1.10
N MET A 207 -10.33 -17.87 1.82
CA MET A 207 -10.35 -17.47 3.23
C MET A 207 -10.98 -16.08 3.41
N LYS A 208 -10.65 -15.12 2.56
CA LYS A 208 -11.23 -13.76 2.58
C LYS A 208 -12.73 -13.79 2.38
N GLU A 209 -13.22 -14.53 1.37
CA GLU A 209 -14.65 -14.66 1.06
C GLU A 209 -15.40 -15.29 2.23
N HIS A 210 -14.89 -16.39 2.78
CA HIS A 210 -15.47 -17.06 3.94
C HIS A 210 -15.53 -16.12 5.16
N PHE A 211 -14.44 -15.40 5.46
CA PHE A 211 -14.42 -14.44 6.55
C PHE A 211 -15.44 -13.31 6.37
N ILE A 212 -15.55 -12.76 5.16
CA ILE A 212 -16.50 -11.67 4.86
C ILE A 212 -17.94 -12.14 5.02
N GLU A 213 -18.27 -13.33 4.52
CA GLU A 213 -19.63 -13.88 4.67
C GLU A 213 -19.99 -14.12 6.16
N GLY A 214 -19.04 -14.56 6.96
CA GLY A 214 -19.23 -14.66 8.41
C GLY A 214 -19.40 -13.30 9.08
N VAL A 215 -18.54 -12.34 8.80
CA VAL A 215 -18.61 -10.99 9.41
C VAL A 215 -19.94 -10.28 9.05
N LYS A 216 -20.48 -10.48 7.87
CA LYS A 216 -21.79 -9.92 7.47
C LYS A 216 -22.95 -10.38 8.36
N GLN A 217 -22.80 -11.49 9.09
CA GLN A 217 -23.80 -11.96 10.06
C GLN A 217 -23.76 -11.18 11.37
N ILE A 218 -22.71 -10.39 11.60
CA ILE A 218 -22.59 -9.56 12.81
C ILE A 218 -23.30 -8.22 12.54
N PRO A 219 -24.37 -7.88 13.29
CA PRO A 219 -25.10 -6.62 13.10
C PRO A 219 -24.17 -5.40 13.20
N ASP A 220 -24.53 -4.31 12.55
CA ASP A 220 -23.82 -3.01 12.61
C ASP A 220 -22.33 -3.11 12.26
N THR A 221 -22.00 -3.98 11.30
CA THR A 221 -20.70 -4.07 10.67
C THR A 221 -20.73 -3.54 9.23
N THR A 222 -19.59 -3.11 8.73
CA THR A 222 -19.42 -2.73 7.33
C THR A 222 -18.08 -3.19 6.80
N ILE A 223 -18.04 -3.58 5.54
CA ILE A 223 -16.78 -3.86 4.83
C ILE A 223 -16.40 -2.61 4.04
N HIS A 224 -15.20 -2.10 4.26
CA HIS A 224 -14.65 -0.97 3.50
C HIS A 224 -13.89 -1.46 2.27
N GLY A 225 -14.01 -0.74 1.16
CA GLY A 225 -13.41 -1.12 -0.11
C GLY A 225 -14.23 -2.16 -0.89
N LEU A 226 -13.64 -2.68 -1.96
CA LEU A 226 -14.19 -3.83 -2.70
C LEU A 226 -13.77 -5.14 -2.05
N TYR A 227 -14.62 -6.14 -2.19
CA TYR A 227 -14.34 -7.50 -1.71
C TYR A 227 -14.61 -8.59 -2.77
N ASP A 228 -14.66 -8.15 -4.02
CA ASP A 228 -14.75 -9.01 -5.20
C ASP A 228 -13.36 -9.43 -5.72
N GLU A 229 -13.34 -10.12 -6.86
CA GLU A 229 -12.11 -10.59 -7.53
C GLU A 229 -11.12 -9.46 -7.85
N THR A 230 -11.59 -8.21 -7.96
CA THR A 230 -10.77 -7.04 -8.30
C THR A 230 -10.11 -6.42 -7.09
N SER A 231 -10.39 -6.91 -5.88
CA SER A 231 -9.75 -6.45 -4.64
C SER A 231 -8.54 -7.31 -4.25
N ALA A 232 -7.69 -6.78 -3.38
CA ALA A 232 -6.53 -7.52 -2.90
C ALA A 232 -6.94 -8.77 -2.09
N PRO A 233 -6.31 -9.94 -2.29
CA PRO A 233 -6.73 -11.19 -1.67
C PRO A 233 -6.46 -11.23 -0.15
N HIS A 234 -5.55 -10.41 0.34
CA HIS A 234 -4.96 -10.51 1.68
C HIS A 234 -5.35 -9.37 2.63
N ILE A 235 -6.22 -8.45 2.24
CA ILE A 235 -6.61 -7.31 3.08
C ILE A 235 -8.14 -7.25 3.18
N ILE A 236 -8.63 -7.17 4.41
CA ILE A 236 -10.05 -7.02 4.73
C ILE A 236 -10.17 -5.89 5.77
N SER A 237 -10.94 -4.86 5.45
CA SER A 237 -11.17 -3.73 6.35
C SER A 237 -12.61 -3.77 6.84
N VAL A 238 -12.80 -3.92 8.15
CA VAL A 238 -14.10 -4.10 8.78
C VAL A 238 -14.35 -3.04 9.83
N GLY A 239 -15.43 -2.28 9.66
CA GLY A 239 -15.95 -1.37 10.66
C GLY A 239 -16.95 -2.05 11.58
N PHE A 240 -16.80 -1.88 12.89
CA PHE A 240 -17.67 -2.43 13.94
C PHE A 240 -18.32 -1.27 14.72
N ALA A 241 -19.45 -0.76 14.23
CA ALA A 241 -20.10 0.37 14.91
C ALA A 241 -20.36 0.09 16.40
N GLY A 242 -20.13 1.13 17.22
CA GLY A 242 -20.33 1.04 18.66
C GLY A 242 -19.18 0.42 19.46
N ILE A 243 -18.03 0.12 18.83
CA ILE A 243 -16.84 -0.37 19.55
C ILE A 243 -15.61 0.38 19.01
N ARG A 244 -14.83 0.98 19.88
CA ARG A 244 -13.54 1.58 19.48
C ARG A 244 -12.58 0.49 18.99
N SER A 245 -11.90 0.75 17.90
CA SER A 245 -10.97 -0.21 17.27
C SER A 245 -9.89 -0.72 18.24
N GLU A 246 -9.34 0.13 19.11
CA GLU A 246 -8.35 -0.25 20.13
C GLU A 246 -8.91 -1.27 21.13
N VAL A 247 -10.16 -1.08 21.58
CA VAL A 247 -10.81 -2.00 22.54
C VAL A 247 -11.00 -3.38 21.92
N LEU A 248 -11.50 -3.44 20.68
CA LEU A 248 -11.68 -4.71 19.98
C LEU A 248 -10.35 -5.36 19.62
N LEU A 249 -9.34 -4.56 19.23
CA LEU A 249 -7.98 -5.04 18.93
C LEU A 249 -7.40 -5.79 20.13
N HIS A 250 -7.39 -5.17 21.32
CA HIS A 250 -6.85 -5.80 22.53
C HIS A 250 -7.66 -7.02 22.98
N ALA A 251 -8.98 -6.98 22.83
CA ALA A 251 -9.83 -8.14 23.14
C ALA A 251 -9.55 -9.34 22.21
N LEU A 252 -9.20 -9.08 20.95
CA LEU A 252 -8.77 -10.12 20.00
C LEU A 252 -7.35 -10.60 20.31
N GLU A 253 -6.43 -9.69 20.66
CA GLU A 253 -5.06 -10.01 21.04
C GLU A 253 -5.02 -10.95 22.24
N ASP A 254 -5.86 -10.73 23.25
CA ASP A 254 -6.04 -11.64 24.41
C ASP A 254 -6.49 -13.07 24.01
N LYS A 255 -7.02 -13.22 22.81
CA LYS A 255 -7.40 -14.51 22.20
C LYS A 255 -6.37 -15.04 21.21
N GLY A 256 -5.20 -14.39 21.10
CA GLY A 256 -4.15 -14.77 20.17
C GLY A 256 -4.43 -14.35 18.70
N ILE A 257 -5.41 -13.46 18.48
CA ILE A 257 -5.76 -12.95 17.15
C ILE A 257 -5.17 -11.55 16.99
N TYR A 258 -4.16 -11.44 16.11
CA TYR A 258 -3.42 -10.20 15.86
C TYR A 258 -3.94 -9.48 14.63
N VAL A 259 -4.54 -8.30 14.85
CA VAL A 259 -5.11 -7.44 13.81
C VAL A 259 -4.48 -6.04 13.87
N SER A 260 -4.88 -5.15 12.97
CA SER A 260 -4.42 -3.76 13.02
C SER A 260 -5.61 -2.81 13.04
N SER A 261 -5.55 -1.77 13.86
CA SER A 261 -6.37 -0.57 13.65
C SER A 261 -5.79 0.23 12.47
N GLY A 262 -6.64 0.91 11.70
CA GLY A 262 -6.21 1.67 10.50
C GLY A 262 -5.11 2.72 10.78
N SER A 263 -4.96 3.14 12.04
CA SER A 263 -3.96 4.10 12.52
C SER A 263 -2.69 3.47 13.10
N ALA A 264 -2.45 2.17 12.95
CA ALA A 264 -1.35 1.43 13.60
C ALA A 264 0.08 1.95 13.32
N CYS A 265 0.26 2.87 12.37
CA CYS A 265 1.55 3.55 12.15
C CYS A 265 1.75 4.81 13.01
N ALA A 266 0.73 5.25 13.79
CA ALA A 266 0.79 6.42 14.65
C ALA A 266 0.72 5.99 16.13
N SER A 267 1.77 5.34 16.60
CA SER A 267 1.85 4.68 17.91
C SER A 267 1.71 5.59 19.15
N ASN A 268 1.56 6.91 18.98
CA ASN A 268 1.45 7.82 20.13
C ASN A 268 0.23 8.77 20.10
N HIS A 269 -0.55 8.81 19.02
CA HIS A 269 -1.82 9.54 18.98
C HIS A 269 -2.79 8.84 18.03
N PRO A 270 -4.03 8.51 18.46
CA PRO A 270 -5.05 7.96 17.60
C PRO A 270 -5.43 8.99 16.51
N GLN A 271 -4.83 8.88 15.35
CA GLN A 271 -5.21 9.68 14.19
C GLN A 271 -6.24 8.92 13.36
N ILE A 272 -7.32 9.60 13.04
CA ILE A 272 -8.33 9.06 12.13
C ILE A 272 -7.68 8.79 10.78
N SER A 273 -7.89 7.59 10.24
CA SER A 273 -7.33 7.18 8.95
C SER A 273 -7.71 8.15 7.81
N GLY A 274 -6.69 8.66 7.12
CA GLY A 274 -6.87 9.46 5.91
C GLY A 274 -7.53 8.67 4.79
N VAL A 275 -7.32 7.34 4.73
CA VAL A 275 -7.95 6.45 3.76
C VAL A 275 -9.45 6.32 4.02
N LEU A 276 -9.85 6.05 5.27
CA LEU A 276 -11.28 5.96 5.64
C LEU A 276 -12.02 7.29 5.38
N LYS A 277 -11.38 8.43 5.65
CA LYS A 277 -11.93 9.74 5.28
C LYS A 277 -12.02 9.91 3.77
N GLY A 278 -10.97 9.53 3.04
CA GLY A 278 -10.89 9.65 1.59
C GLY A 278 -11.97 8.87 0.84
N ILE A 279 -12.35 7.68 1.36
CA ILE A 279 -13.43 6.86 0.80
C ILE A 279 -14.83 7.28 1.30
N GLY A 280 -14.93 8.28 2.18
CA GLY A 280 -16.22 8.74 2.75
C GLY A 280 -16.84 7.74 3.73
N ALA A 281 -16.04 7.00 4.49
CA ALA A 281 -16.55 6.09 5.53
C ALA A 281 -17.39 6.86 6.55
N GLY A 282 -18.50 6.25 6.99
CA GLY A 282 -19.38 6.87 7.99
C GLY A 282 -18.65 7.19 9.29
N GLN A 283 -19.02 8.30 9.94
CA GLN A 283 -18.35 8.82 11.14
C GLN A 283 -18.22 7.76 12.24
N GLN A 284 -19.22 6.89 12.41
CA GLN A 284 -19.26 5.81 13.39
C GLN A 284 -18.22 4.71 13.15
N PHE A 285 -17.54 4.69 11.99
CA PHE A 285 -16.55 3.68 11.63
C PHE A 285 -15.12 4.23 11.63
N LEU A 286 -14.92 5.55 11.72
CA LEU A 286 -13.59 6.15 11.59
C LEU A 286 -12.60 5.72 12.69
N ASP A 287 -13.10 5.47 13.90
CA ASP A 287 -12.34 4.95 15.04
C ASP A 287 -12.74 3.52 15.46
N ALA A 288 -13.61 2.88 14.67
CA ALA A 288 -14.22 1.57 14.90
C ALA A 288 -13.86 0.54 13.83
N THR A 289 -12.80 0.76 13.07
CA THR A 289 -12.40 -0.11 11.95
C THR A 289 -11.13 -0.87 12.27
N LEU A 290 -11.16 -2.19 12.03
CA LEU A 290 -10.00 -3.07 12.07
C LEU A 290 -9.66 -3.58 10.68
N ARG A 291 -8.35 -3.76 10.43
CA ARG A 291 -7.84 -4.45 9.27
C ARG A 291 -7.39 -5.85 9.64
N PHE A 292 -7.96 -6.84 8.98
CA PHE A 292 -7.50 -8.22 8.98
C PHE A 292 -6.60 -8.44 7.77
N SER A 293 -5.46 -9.09 7.99
CA SER A 293 -4.47 -9.33 6.93
C SER A 293 -4.16 -10.82 6.87
N LEU A 294 -4.29 -11.40 5.69
CA LEU A 294 -4.04 -12.80 5.42
C LEU A 294 -2.67 -13.02 4.78
N SER A 295 -2.14 -14.21 4.95
CA SER A 295 -0.94 -14.69 4.27
C SER A 295 -1.14 -16.13 3.79
N GLU A 296 -0.18 -16.63 3.03
CA GLU A 296 -0.16 -18.04 2.60
C GLU A 296 0.00 -19.05 3.74
N PHE A 297 0.27 -18.58 4.96
CA PHE A 297 0.44 -19.44 6.14
C PHE A 297 -0.82 -19.57 6.97
N ASN A 298 -1.86 -18.76 6.68
CA ASN A 298 -3.13 -18.88 7.40
C ASN A 298 -3.92 -20.09 6.92
N THR A 299 -4.78 -20.59 7.80
CA THR A 299 -5.67 -21.73 7.52
C THR A 299 -7.14 -21.35 7.67
N MET A 300 -8.03 -22.17 7.11
CA MET A 300 -9.47 -21.94 7.24
C MET A 300 -9.93 -22.07 8.69
N GLU A 301 -9.31 -22.97 9.47
CA GLU A 301 -9.60 -23.16 10.89
C GLU A 301 -9.29 -21.90 11.71
N GLU A 302 -8.23 -21.16 11.35
CA GLU A 302 -7.91 -19.85 11.98
C GLU A 302 -8.97 -18.80 11.64
N ILE A 303 -9.53 -18.85 10.44
CA ILE A 303 -10.64 -17.97 10.02
C ILE A 303 -11.90 -18.29 10.82
N ASP A 304 -12.27 -19.56 10.92
CA ASP A 304 -13.41 -20.01 11.72
C ASP A 304 -13.27 -19.62 13.19
N TYR A 305 -12.08 -19.86 13.79
CA TYR A 305 -11.80 -19.43 15.15
C TYR A 305 -11.93 -17.92 15.34
N THR A 306 -11.50 -17.14 14.36
CA THR A 306 -11.62 -15.68 14.40
C THR A 306 -13.08 -15.23 14.34
N LEU A 307 -13.89 -15.86 13.47
CA LEU A 307 -15.33 -15.59 13.37
C LEU A 307 -16.06 -15.94 14.65
N ASP A 308 -15.83 -17.13 15.22
CA ASP A 308 -16.42 -17.56 16.48
C ASP A 308 -16.06 -16.60 17.63
N THR A 309 -14.82 -16.15 17.66
CA THR A 309 -14.36 -15.14 18.63
C THR A 309 -15.10 -13.82 18.46
N LEU A 310 -15.25 -13.33 17.22
CA LEU A 310 -15.99 -12.11 16.93
C LEU A 310 -17.47 -12.21 17.30
N TYR A 311 -18.13 -13.34 17.03
CA TYR A 311 -19.53 -13.57 17.41
C TYR A 311 -19.75 -13.48 18.92
N ASN A 312 -18.77 -13.87 19.72
CA ASN A 312 -18.84 -13.80 21.17
C ASN A 312 -18.46 -12.40 21.72
N ILE A 313 -17.37 -11.82 21.24
CA ILE A 313 -16.78 -10.61 21.80
C ILE A 313 -17.56 -9.36 21.38
N VAL A 314 -17.95 -9.23 20.10
CA VAL A 314 -18.57 -8.01 19.59
C VAL A 314 -19.88 -7.67 20.33
N PRO A 315 -20.84 -8.58 20.50
CA PRO A 315 -22.05 -8.28 21.27
C PRO A 315 -21.77 -7.97 22.76
N MET A 316 -20.74 -8.60 23.33
CA MET A 316 -20.35 -8.36 24.72
C MET A 316 -19.81 -6.93 24.87
N LEU A 317 -18.85 -6.52 24.04
CA LEU A 317 -18.22 -5.20 24.12
C LEU A 317 -19.21 -4.06 23.89
N ARG A 318 -20.17 -4.23 22.97
CA ARG A 318 -21.23 -3.24 22.73
C ARG A 318 -22.08 -2.92 23.96
N LYS A 319 -22.27 -3.89 24.88
CA LYS A 319 -23.02 -3.66 26.12
C LYS A 319 -22.32 -2.69 27.09
N TYR A 320 -21.01 -2.57 26.97
CA TYR A 320 -20.19 -1.72 27.85
C TYR A 320 -19.81 -0.37 27.22
N THR A 321 -20.17 -0.15 25.95
CA THR A 321 -19.94 1.15 25.31
C THR A 321 -20.98 2.15 25.82
N ARG A 322 -20.54 3.17 26.54
CA ARG A 322 -21.41 4.29 26.95
C ARG A 322 -21.74 5.12 25.71
N HIS A 323 -23.01 5.37 25.46
CA HIS A 323 -23.52 6.30 24.48
C HIS A 323 -23.18 7.75 24.83
#